data_2e461891c4fae9e554f86b9b4ec95ebc
#
_entry.id   2e461891c4fae9e554f86b9b4ec95ebc
#
_cell.length_a   1.000
_cell.length_b   1.000
_cell.length_c   1.000
_cell.angle_alpha   90.00
_cell.angle_beta   90.00
_cell.angle_gamma   90.00
#
_symmetry.space_group_name_H-M   'P 1'
#
loop_
_entity.id
_entity.type
_entity.pdbx_description
1 polymer ?
#
loop_
_entity_poly.entity_id
_entity_poly.type
_entity_poly.pdbx_seq_one_letter_code
_entity_poly.pdbx_strand_id
1 'polypeptide(L)'
;MKKQCLLLFLTVAVYVSQTEVLSAQVNPYQYSISKTAQGNNGAVASAHPIASMVGVEILKQGGNAFDAAIATQLALAVVYPGAGNIGGGGFLVAHTQKGKTISIDYREKAPAASSRNMYLDEKGNPQMELSQNGHLASGVPGTIAGLFSSHKYGKLPFAKLIQPAIDLAEKGFVITPAEARSLNGSKSAFIKYNTSLPVFVKSAEWRPGDTLIQKELAATLKRIRDFGQKGFYEGETAKLIVEEMKRGKGNISLDDLKNYQAVERPAIAFDYKGYKVIGMPMPSSGGLLMQQMMKMIEDRNIDKLGFHTPASVQLMIEVERRAYADRAEFMGDQDFVKVPVKTLSSQKYLHERMKDFIPGKATPSDVITPGNINPESEETTHLSVADAFGNVVSVTTTLNGGYGSKTVVAGAGFLLNNEMDD
;
A
#
# COMPACT_ATOMS: atom_id res chain seq x y z
N MET A 1 49.13 44.48 14.72
CA MET A 1 47.86 44.60 13.97
C MET A 1 47.64 43.52 12.89
N LYS A 2 48.65 43.07 12.11
CA LYS A 2 48.46 42.07 11.03
C LYS A 2 48.12 40.62 11.51
N LYS A 3 48.49 40.21 12.72
CA LYS A 3 48.19 38.85 13.25
C LYS A 3 46.77 38.71 13.82
N GLN A 4 46.14 39.79 14.28
CA GLN A 4 44.79 39.77 14.80
C GLN A 4 43.71 39.74 13.70
N CYS A 5 43.97 40.34 12.55
CA CYS A 5 43.07 40.23 11.40
C CYS A 5 43.07 38.86 10.77
N LEU A 6 44.16 38.08 10.84
CA LEU A 6 44.22 36.74 10.27
C LEU A 6 43.43 35.72 11.11
N LEU A 7 43.39 35.90 12.44
CA LEU A 7 42.60 35.03 13.33
C LEU A 7 41.09 35.30 13.17
N LEU A 8 40.68 36.54 12.92
CA LEU A 8 39.29 36.89 12.71
C LEU A 8 38.73 36.34 11.38
N PHE A 9 39.58 36.30 10.34
CA PHE A 9 39.18 35.68 9.05
C PHE A 9 39.10 34.17 9.12
N LEU A 10 39.93 33.49 9.88
CA LEU A 10 39.84 32.04 10.08
C LEU A 10 38.61 31.63 10.92
N THR A 11 38.24 32.40 11.93
CA THR A 11 37.02 32.12 12.72
C THR A 11 35.73 32.37 11.95
N VAL A 12 35.68 33.37 11.08
CA VAL A 12 34.51 33.61 10.20
C VAL A 12 34.41 32.54 9.11
N ALA A 13 35.53 32.08 8.54
CA ALA A 13 35.55 31.02 7.55
C ALA A 13 35.09 29.65 8.13
N VAL A 14 35.43 29.34 9.38
CA VAL A 14 34.98 28.13 10.07
C VAL A 14 33.50 28.22 10.46
N TYR A 15 32.97 29.40 10.74
CA TYR A 15 31.54 29.58 11.03
C TYR A 15 30.64 29.50 9.80
N VAL A 16 31.16 29.94 8.61
CA VAL A 16 30.40 29.84 7.35
C VAL A 16 30.40 28.41 6.78
N SER A 17 31.38 27.57 7.15
CA SER A 17 31.41 26.17 6.69
C SER A 17 30.57 25.20 7.51
N GLN A 18 29.95 25.65 8.61
CA GLN A 18 29.08 24.81 9.44
C GLN A 18 27.58 25.02 9.22
N THR A 19 27.18 25.89 8.30
CA THR A 19 25.75 26.18 8.05
C THR A 19 25.18 25.50 6.79
N GLU A 20 25.92 24.64 6.10
CA GLU A 20 25.41 23.91 4.93
C GLU A 20 25.09 22.44 5.16
N VAL A 21 24.70 22.07 6.38
CA VAL A 21 24.12 20.75 6.66
C VAL A 21 22.70 20.93 7.23
N LEU A 22 21.89 21.68 6.53
CA LEU A 22 20.46 21.71 6.84
C LEU A 22 19.66 21.80 5.56
N SER A 23 18.92 20.72 5.35
CA SER A 23 17.76 20.69 4.46
C SER A 23 18.06 20.42 2.99
N ALA A 24 18.42 19.19 2.67
CA ALA A 24 17.85 18.60 1.47
C ALA A 24 16.37 18.22 1.74
N GLN A 25 15.56 19.18 2.18
CA GLN A 25 14.12 19.05 2.03
C GLN A 25 13.87 19.05 0.52
N VAL A 26 13.56 17.86 -0.03
CA VAL A 26 13.14 17.76 -1.43
C VAL A 26 11.95 18.70 -1.57
N ASN A 27 12.15 19.76 -2.34
CA ASN A 27 11.06 20.63 -2.70
C ASN A 27 10.12 19.84 -3.63
N PRO A 28 8.92 19.42 -3.19
CA PRO A 28 8.00 18.65 -4.02
C PRO A 28 7.52 19.43 -5.26
N TYR A 29 7.81 20.73 -5.33
CA TYR A 29 7.52 21.59 -6.50
C TYR A 29 8.63 21.58 -7.55
N GLN A 30 9.82 21.09 -7.22
CA GLN A 30 10.89 20.85 -8.21
C GLN A 30 10.71 19.45 -8.83
N TYR A 31 9.53 19.20 -9.39
CA TYR A 31 9.20 17.93 -10.01
C TYR A 31 9.90 17.85 -11.38
N SER A 32 10.92 17.02 -11.47
CA SER A 32 11.50 16.63 -12.76
C SER A 32 10.59 15.68 -13.49
N ILE A 33 10.34 15.89 -14.78
CA ILE A 33 9.64 14.94 -15.67
C ILE A 33 10.43 13.62 -15.75
N SER A 34 11.73 13.63 -15.55
CA SER A 34 12.56 12.44 -15.46
C SER A 34 12.45 11.83 -14.06
N LYS A 35 11.80 10.66 -13.97
CA LYS A 35 11.71 9.86 -12.74
C LYS A 35 12.83 8.83 -12.62
N THR A 36 13.92 8.99 -13.37
CA THR A 36 15.04 8.06 -13.37
C THR A 36 16.02 8.43 -12.28
N ALA A 37 16.37 7.46 -11.43
CA ALA A 37 17.46 7.56 -10.48
C ALA A 37 18.38 6.33 -10.63
N GLN A 38 19.69 6.54 -10.46
CA GLN A 38 20.68 5.47 -10.46
C GLN A 38 21.44 5.48 -9.14
N GLY A 39 21.69 4.31 -8.58
CA GLY A 39 22.42 4.15 -7.33
C GLY A 39 23.08 2.77 -7.26
N ASN A 40 24.27 2.70 -6.61
CA ASN A 40 25.03 1.45 -6.46
C ASN A 40 24.76 0.76 -5.11
N ASN A 41 24.19 1.45 -4.14
CA ASN A 41 24.04 0.97 -2.76
C ASN A 41 22.59 0.73 -2.33
N GLY A 42 21.68 0.63 -3.29
CA GLY A 42 20.25 0.40 -3.07
C GLY A 42 19.37 1.45 -3.72
N ALA A 43 18.08 1.18 -3.76
CA ALA A 43 17.07 2.04 -4.34
C ALA A 43 15.75 1.90 -3.58
N VAL A 44 14.98 2.99 -3.52
CA VAL A 44 13.62 3.02 -2.99
C VAL A 44 12.73 3.76 -3.97
N ALA A 45 11.68 3.12 -4.43
CA ALA A 45 10.64 3.71 -5.25
C ALA A 45 9.30 3.66 -4.51
N SER A 46 8.58 4.78 -4.44
CA SER A 46 7.26 4.86 -3.83
C SER A 46 6.43 5.98 -4.47
N ALA A 47 5.15 6.05 -4.14
CA ALA A 47 4.23 7.06 -4.67
C ALA A 47 4.55 8.50 -4.23
N HIS A 48 5.38 8.70 -3.20
CA HIS A 48 5.71 10.04 -2.73
C HIS A 48 7.22 10.23 -2.50
N PRO A 49 7.86 11.31 -3.03
CA PRO A 49 9.31 11.51 -2.93
C PRO A 49 9.82 11.58 -1.48
N ILE A 50 9.07 12.20 -0.57
CA ILE A 50 9.45 12.28 0.85
C ILE A 50 9.53 10.88 1.46
N ALA A 51 8.57 10.00 1.15
CA ALA A 51 8.59 8.62 1.65
C ALA A 51 9.75 7.81 1.07
N SER A 52 10.03 7.96 -0.23
CA SER A 52 11.21 7.33 -0.85
C SER A 52 12.51 7.80 -0.19
N MET A 53 12.65 9.09 0.13
CA MET A 53 13.82 9.62 0.82
C MET A 53 13.98 9.07 2.24
N VAL A 54 12.88 8.91 2.99
CA VAL A 54 12.90 8.25 4.30
C VAL A 54 13.50 6.85 4.16
N GLY A 55 13.04 6.06 3.20
CA GLY A 55 13.59 4.73 2.95
C GLY A 55 15.08 4.74 2.58
N VAL A 56 15.50 5.65 1.71
CA VAL A 56 16.92 5.82 1.34
C VAL A 56 17.77 6.19 2.56
N GLU A 57 17.28 7.06 3.43
CA GLU A 57 18.00 7.45 4.64
C GLU A 57 18.15 6.28 5.62
N ILE A 58 17.13 5.42 5.75
CA ILE A 58 17.23 4.19 6.53
C ILE A 58 18.29 3.23 5.95
N LEU A 59 18.37 3.08 4.62
CA LEU A 59 19.44 2.29 3.99
C LEU A 59 20.83 2.85 4.31
N LYS A 60 21.04 4.18 4.22
CA LYS A 60 22.29 4.87 4.57
C LYS A 60 22.68 4.67 6.04
N GLN A 61 21.71 4.56 6.93
CA GLN A 61 21.92 4.30 8.35
C GLN A 61 22.21 2.83 8.68
N GLY A 62 22.42 1.99 7.67
CA GLY A 62 22.76 0.56 7.81
C GLY A 62 21.56 -0.38 7.88
N GLY A 63 20.35 0.11 7.66
CA GLY A 63 19.15 -0.71 7.49
C GLY A 63 19.23 -1.58 6.22
N ASN A 64 18.45 -2.64 6.21
CA ASN A 64 18.27 -3.48 5.02
C ASN A 64 16.97 -3.09 4.28
N ALA A 65 16.64 -3.83 3.20
CA ALA A 65 15.47 -3.58 2.40
C ALA A 65 14.14 -3.64 3.20
N PHE A 66 14.06 -4.51 4.22
CA PHE A 66 12.88 -4.60 5.09
C PHE A 66 12.74 -3.35 5.98
N ASP A 67 13.85 -2.90 6.58
CA ASP A 67 13.86 -1.67 7.40
C ASP A 67 13.41 -0.47 6.57
N ALA A 68 13.97 -0.32 5.35
CA ALA A 68 13.62 0.77 4.45
C ALA A 68 12.15 0.69 3.99
N ALA A 69 11.63 -0.51 3.68
CA ALA A 69 10.24 -0.71 3.31
C ALA A 69 9.27 -0.32 4.43
N ILE A 70 9.56 -0.73 5.69
CA ILE A 70 8.77 -0.36 6.87
C ILE A 70 8.73 1.16 7.05
N ALA A 71 9.88 1.81 7.02
CA ALA A 71 9.97 3.26 7.21
C ALA A 71 9.29 4.04 6.06
N THR A 72 9.43 3.57 4.82
CA THR A 72 8.76 4.15 3.66
C THR A 72 7.24 4.02 3.77
N GLN A 73 6.73 2.85 4.16
CA GLN A 73 5.29 2.62 4.34
C GLN A 73 4.71 3.51 5.45
N LEU A 74 5.40 3.63 6.60
CA LEU A 74 5.01 4.53 7.68
C LEU A 74 5.03 6.00 7.24
N ALA A 75 6.02 6.41 6.46
CA ALA A 75 6.07 7.76 5.90
C ALA A 75 4.91 8.01 4.90
N LEU A 76 4.58 7.03 4.03
CA LEU A 76 3.43 7.12 3.13
C LEU A 76 2.11 7.30 3.89
N ALA A 77 1.94 6.68 5.05
CA ALA A 77 0.75 6.88 5.89
C ALA A 77 0.56 8.34 6.33
N VAL A 78 1.64 9.12 6.35
CA VAL A 78 1.62 10.55 6.69
C VAL A 78 1.49 11.43 5.45
N VAL A 79 2.36 11.19 4.43
CA VAL A 79 2.52 12.13 3.30
C VAL A 79 1.66 11.77 2.08
N TYR A 80 1.03 10.60 2.08
CA TYR A 80 0.18 10.13 0.99
C TYR A 80 -1.14 9.52 1.52
N PRO A 81 -1.95 10.29 2.27
CA PRO A 81 -3.11 9.75 3.01
C PRO A 81 -4.21 9.19 2.11
N GLY A 82 -4.18 9.42 0.79
CA GLY A 82 -5.13 8.84 -0.16
C GLY A 82 -5.06 7.30 -0.24
N ALA A 83 -3.88 6.71 0.04
CA ALA A 83 -3.68 5.26 0.00
C ALA A 83 -2.64 4.76 1.02
N GLY A 84 -1.61 5.56 1.36
CA GLY A 84 -0.69 5.25 2.46
C GLY A 84 -1.42 5.26 3.79
N ASN A 85 -1.21 4.24 4.66
CA ASN A 85 -2.12 4.02 5.78
C ASN A 85 -1.48 3.29 6.96
N ILE A 86 -2.15 3.39 8.11
CA ILE A 86 -2.04 2.47 9.25
C ILE A 86 -3.40 1.86 9.62
N GLY A 87 -4.49 2.36 9.03
CA GLY A 87 -5.86 1.89 9.25
C GLY A 87 -6.40 1.03 8.11
N GLY A 88 -5.53 0.53 7.24
CA GLY A 88 -5.81 -0.37 6.14
C GLY A 88 -5.02 -1.67 6.24
N GLY A 89 -4.68 -2.24 5.10
CA GLY A 89 -3.92 -3.47 5.01
C GLY A 89 -2.99 -3.54 3.80
N GLY A 90 -2.63 -4.75 3.42
CA GLY A 90 -1.77 -4.97 2.26
C GLY A 90 -1.05 -6.30 2.22
N PHE A 91 -0.10 -6.37 1.29
CA PHE A 91 0.71 -7.55 1.01
C PHE A 91 2.18 -7.19 0.83
N LEU A 92 3.06 -8.06 1.30
CA LEU A 92 4.49 -7.94 1.10
C LEU A 92 5.03 -9.21 0.46
N VAL A 93 5.84 -9.05 -0.59
CA VAL A 93 6.65 -10.12 -1.17
C VAL A 93 8.11 -9.70 -1.14
N ALA A 94 8.98 -10.58 -0.67
CA ALA A 94 10.40 -10.30 -0.59
C ALA A 94 11.26 -11.50 -1.00
N HIS A 95 12.44 -11.19 -1.51
CA HIS A 95 13.50 -12.15 -1.75
C HIS A 95 14.77 -11.71 -1.05
N THR A 96 15.35 -12.59 -0.24
CA THR A 96 16.56 -12.28 0.52
C THR A 96 17.83 -12.68 -0.23
N GLN A 97 18.94 -12.03 0.08
CA GLN A 97 20.27 -12.42 -0.40
C GLN A 97 20.57 -13.93 -0.22
N LYS A 98 20.01 -14.53 0.82
CA LYS A 98 20.18 -15.97 1.11
C LYS A 98 19.24 -16.88 0.30
N GLY A 99 18.51 -16.33 -0.66
CA GLY A 99 17.60 -17.10 -1.51
C GLY A 99 16.24 -17.42 -0.89
N LYS A 100 15.94 -16.92 0.34
CA LYS A 100 14.62 -17.12 0.96
C LYS A 100 13.60 -16.18 0.34
N THR A 101 12.49 -16.72 -0.12
CA THR A 101 11.29 -15.98 -0.50
C THR A 101 10.36 -15.87 0.70
N ILE A 102 9.80 -14.68 0.90
CA ILE A 102 8.90 -14.34 2.00
C ILE A 102 7.68 -13.70 1.37
N SER A 103 6.48 -14.11 1.79
CA SER A 103 5.27 -13.35 1.53
C SER A 103 4.46 -13.21 2.81
N ILE A 104 3.99 -12.00 3.07
CA ILE A 104 3.23 -11.64 4.27
C ILE A 104 1.90 -11.04 3.83
N ASP A 105 0.84 -11.69 4.29
CA ASP A 105 -0.54 -11.24 4.14
C ASP A 105 -0.95 -10.50 5.42
N TYR A 106 -1.29 -9.24 5.26
CA TYR A 106 -1.86 -8.41 6.31
C TYR A 106 -3.08 -7.63 5.80
N ARG A 107 -3.83 -8.28 4.87
CA ARG A 107 -5.11 -7.79 4.39
C ARG A 107 -6.07 -7.61 5.56
N GLU A 108 -6.97 -6.68 5.44
CA GLU A 108 -8.04 -6.43 6.40
C GLU A 108 -8.90 -7.69 6.58
N LYS A 109 -9.57 -7.77 7.71
CA LYS A 109 -10.50 -8.86 8.02
C LYS A 109 -11.88 -8.31 8.37
N ALA A 110 -12.92 -8.98 7.95
CA ALA A 110 -14.28 -8.64 8.36
C ALA A 110 -14.39 -8.71 9.89
N PRO A 111 -14.97 -7.69 10.56
CA PRO A 111 -15.29 -7.76 11.99
C PRO A 111 -16.20 -8.94 12.31
N ALA A 112 -16.06 -9.54 13.49
CA ALA A 112 -16.88 -10.69 13.89
C ALA A 112 -18.39 -10.44 13.88
N ALA A 113 -18.81 -9.17 14.03
CA ALA A 113 -20.20 -8.76 13.94
C ALA A 113 -20.74 -8.63 12.51
N SER A 114 -19.92 -8.83 11.48
CA SER A 114 -20.33 -8.76 10.08
C SER A 114 -21.22 -9.91 9.67
N SER A 115 -22.14 -9.66 8.74
CA SER A 115 -23.04 -10.69 8.21
C SER A 115 -23.20 -10.52 6.70
N ARG A 116 -23.54 -11.60 6.00
CA ARG A 116 -23.73 -11.64 4.54
C ARG A 116 -24.67 -10.56 4.02
N ASN A 117 -25.71 -10.23 4.79
CA ASN A 117 -26.80 -9.35 4.34
C ASN A 117 -26.73 -7.95 4.94
N MET A 118 -25.61 -7.57 5.62
CA MET A 118 -25.51 -6.30 6.35
C MET A 118 -25.63 -5.05 5.48
N TYR A 119 -25.42 -5.17 4.19
CA TYR A 119 -25.54 -4.08 3.20
C TYR A 119 -26.80 -4.19 2.33
N LEU A 120 -27.75 -5.03 2.66
CA LEU A 120 -29.03 -5.10 1.95
C LEU A 120 -30.12 -4.30 2.69
N ASP A 121 -31.00 -3.68 1.91
CA ASP A 121 -32.22 -3.09 2.44
C ASP A 121 -33.26 -4.18 2.77
N GLU A 122 -34.40 -3.79 3.34
CA GLU A 122 -35.51 -4.72 3.68
C GLU A 122 -36.07 -5.48 2.47
N LYS A 123 -35.83 -5.01 1.25
CA LYS A 123 -36.26 -5.64 -0.01
C LYS A 123 -35.17 -6.50 -0.64
N GLY A 124 -33.98 -6.57 -0.01
CA GLY A 124 -32.83 -7.32 -0.51
C GLY A 124 -32.00 -6.56 -1.57
N ASN A 125 -32.19 -5.26 -1.74
CA ASN A 125 -31.37 -4.48 -2.66
C ASN A 125 -30.05 -4.05 -2.00
N PRO A 126 -28.93 -4.06 -2.72
CA PRO A 126 -27.63 -3.63 -2.18
C PRO A 126 -27.60 -2.11 -1.93
N GLN A 127 -27.09 -1.73 -0.76
CA GLN A 127 -26.86 -0.36 -0.36
C GLN A 127 -25.36 -0.03 -0.49
N MET A 128 -24.89 0.21 -1.70
CA MET A 128 -23.47 0.44 -2.04
C MET A 128 -22.85 1.57 -1.21
N GLU A 129 -23.61 2.58 -0.84
CA GLU A 129 -23.14 3.66 0.02
C GLU A 129 -22.62 3.17 1.37
N LEU A 130 -23.25 2.15 1.95
CA LEU A 130 -22.88 1.59 3.26
C LEU A 130 -21.64 0.69 3.18
N SER A 131 -21.40 0.03 2.04
CA SER A 131 -20.21 -0.81 1.85
C SER A 131 -18.98 0.03 1.48
N GLN A 132 -19.17 1.16 0.80
CA GLN A 132 -18.08 1.97 0.27
C GLN A 132 -17.65 3.12 1.18
N ASN A 133 -18.55 3.66 2.00
CA ASN A 133 -18.29 4.88 2.76
C ASN A 133 -18.78 4.78 4.21
N GLY A 134 -18.06 5.49 5.08
CA GLY A 134 -18.42 5.57 6.50
C GLY A 134 -17.94 4.36 7.32
N HIS A 135 -18.33 4.31 8.56
CA HIS A 135 -17.78 3.42 9.58
C HIS A 135 -18.06 1.93 9.31
N LEU A 136 -19.23 1.62 8.73
CA LEU A 136 -19.64 0.24 8.48
C LEU A 136 -18.84 -0.41 7.33
N ALA A 137 -18.26 0.41 6.44
CA ALA A 137 -17.43 -0.05 5.33
C ALA A 137 -16.05 -0.58 5.76
N SER A 138 -15.65 -0.37 7.03
CA SER A 138 -14.28 -0.61 7.48
C SER A 138 -14.06 -2.03 7.97
N GLY A 139 -13.08 -2.74 7.40
CA GLY A 139 -12.50 -3.96 7.93
C GLY A 139 -11.48 -3.71 9.04
N VAL A 140 -11.15 -4.74 9.80
CA VAL A 140 -10.15 -4.72 10.88
C VAL A 140 -8.76 -4.46 10.28
N PRO A 141 -8.08 -3.37 10.64
CA PRO A 141 -6.83 -2.99 10.01
C PRO A 141 -5.68 -3.97 10.22
N GLY A 142 -4.90 -4.24 9.17
CA GLY A 142 -3.79 -5.18 9.19
C GLY A 142 -2.39 -4.57 9.11
N THR A 143 -2.26 -3.33 8.64
CA THR A 143 -0.97 -2.71 8.31
C THR A 143 0.05 -2.81 9.44
N ILE A 144 -0.30 -2.46 10.67
CA ILE A 144 0.65 -2.49 11.79
C ILE A 144 1.14 -3.91 12.08
N ALA A 145 0.27 -4.91 12.05
CA ALA A 145 0.68 -6.32 12.22
C ALA A 145 1.63 -6.77 11.10
N GLY A 146 1.37 -6.35 9.85
CA GLY A 146 2.26 -6.60 8.71
C GLY A 146 3.64 -5.99 8.88
N LEU A 147 3.74 -4.74 9.35
CA LEU A 147 5.00 -4.07 9.63
C LEU A 147 5.81 -4.81 10.70
N PHE A 148 5.19 -5.23 11.79
CA PHE A 148 5.87 -6.01 12.83
C PHE A 148 6.23 -7.43 12.37
N SER A 149 5.41 -8.06 11.53
CA SER A 149 5.76 -9.34 10.92
C SER A 149 6.97 -9.22 9.98
N SER A 150 7.07 -8.16 9.19
CA SER A 150 8.21 -7.90 8.31
C SER A 150 9.46 -7.47 9.07
N HIS A 151 9.31 -6.78 10.21
CA HIS A 151 10.44 -6.32 11.04
C HIS A 151 11.31 -7.47 11.59
N LYS A 152 10.80 -8.69 11.68
CA LYS A 152 11.58 -9.89 12.02
C LYS A 152 12.78 -10.11 11.08
N TYR A 153 12.73 -9.56 9.88
CA TYR A 153 13.76 -9.62 8.84
C TYR A 153 14.61 -8.36 8.77
N GLY A 154 14.27 -7.34 9.57
CA GLY A 154 14.99 -6.08 9.67
C GLY A 154 16.26 -6.19 10.51
N LYS A 155 17.06 -5.13 10.50
CA LYS A 155 18.31 -4.99 11.26
C LYS A 155 18.24 -3.90 12.32
N LEU A 156 17.46 -2.83 12.05
CA LEU A 156 17.38 -1.67 12.93
C LEU A 156 16.22 -1.79 13.92
N PRO A 157 16.32 -1.17 15.10
CA PRO A 157 15.20 -1.10 16.04
C PRO A 157 13.98 -0.42 15.41
N PHE A 158 12.78 -0.95 15.64
CA PHE A 158 11.54 -0.41 15.08
C PHE A 158 11.32 1.07 15.42
N ALA A 159 11.72 1.50 16.63
CA ALA A 159 11.66 2.90 17.05
C ALA A 159 12.43 3.84 16.12
N LYS A 160 13.53 3.38 15.51
CA LYS A 160 14.30 4.15 14.54
C LYS A 160 13.58 4.24 13.20
N LEU A 161 12.85 3.20 12.81
CA LEU A 161 12.12 3.14 11.53
C LEU A 161 10.86 4.02 11.53
N ILE A 162 10.16 4.10 12.65
CA ILE A 162 8.94 4.88 12.78
C ILE A 162 9.18 6.37 13.07
N GLN A 163 10.34 6.73 13.63
CA GLN A 163 10.62 8.12 14.03
C GLN A 163 10.48 9.13 12.90
N PRO A 164 10.95 8.90 11.66
CA PRO A 164 10.74 9.84 10.56
C PRO A 164 9.26 10.13 10.27
N ALA A 165 8.38 9.13 10.36
CA ALA A 165 6.95 9.32 10.18
C ALA A 165 6.32 10.15 11.32
N ILE A 166 6.77 9.94 12.56
CA ILE A 166 6.38 10.78 13.72
C ILE A 166 6.75 12.23 13.46
N ASP A 167 7.99 12.47 13.05
CA ASP A 167 8.50 13.82 12.78
C ASP A 167 7.72 14.52 11.66
N LEU A 168 7.42 13.80 10.58
CA LEU A 168 6.60 14.31 9.46
C LEU A 168 5.17 14.64 9.91
N ALA A 169 4.57 13.81 10.74
CA ALA A 169 3.22 14.05 11.24
C ALA A 169 3.16 15.22 12.22
N GLU A 170 4.18 15.40 13.08
CA GLU A 170 4.23 16.49 14.06
C GLU A 170 4.59 17.84 13.45
N LYS A 171 5.63 17.86 12.59
CA LYS A 171 6.14 19.10 11.98
C LYS A 171 5.34 19.48 10.75
N GLY A 172 4.66 18.50 10.14
CA GLY A 172 3.94 18.64 8.89
C GLY A 172 4.83 18.53 7.66
N PHE A 173 4.19 18.43 6.52
CA PHE A 173 4.84 18.48 5.20
C PHE A 173 4.08 19.41 4.27
N VAL A 174 4.78 19.95 3.30
CA VAL A 174 4.21 20.88 2.31
C VAL A 174 3.48 20.08 1.24
N ILE A 175 2.20 20.39 1.02
CA ILE A 175 1.38 19.69 0.04
C ILE A 175 1.58 20.20 -1.38
N THR A 176 1.51 19.28 -2.34
CA THR A 176 1.61 19.53 -3.77
C THR A 176 0.29 20.05 -4.37
N PRO A 177 0.29 20.54 -5.63
CA PRO A 177 -0.95 20.86 -6.33
C PRO A 177 -1.92 19.69 -6.47
N ALA A 178 -1.41 18.46 -6.61
CA ALA A 178 -2.25 17.25 -6.71
C ALA A 178 -2.94 16.94 -5.38
N GLU A 179 -2.20 17.00 -4.27
CA GLU A 179 -2.74 16.76 -2.93
C GLU A 179 -3.76 17.83 -2.52
N ALA A 180 -3.49 19.11 -2.83
CA ALA A 180 -4.44 20.19 -2.59
C ALA A 180 -5.77 19.94 -3.33
N ARG A 181 -5.73 19.54 -4.61
CA ARG A 181 -6.94 19.17 -5.37
C ARG A 181 -7.66 17.98 -4.79
N SER A 182 -6.92 16.93 -4.40
CA SER A 182 -7.49 15.71 -3.82
C SER A 182 -8.20 15.98 -2.49
N LEU A 183 -7.56 16.73 -1.58
CA LEU A 183 -8.14 17.11 -0.30
C LEU A 183 -9.40 18.00 -0.45
N ASN A 184 -9.36 18.97 -1.37
CA ASN A 184 -10.53 19.82 -1.65
C ASN A 184 -11.66 19.03 -2.29
N GLY A 185 -11.36 18.14 -3.24
CA GLY A 185 -12.34 17.26 -3.87
C GLY A 185 -13.02 16.30 -2.90
N SER A 186 -12.30 15.87 -1.86
CA SER A 186 -12.82 14.95 -0.83
C SER A 186 -13.46 15.67 0.37
N LYS A 187 -13.45 17.01 0.43
CA LYS A 187 -13.91 17.79 1.58
C LYS A 187 -15.35 17.47 2.00
N SER A 188 -16.26 17.36 1.05
CA SER A 188 -17.67 17.05 1.33
C SER A 188 -17.85 15.65 1.92
N ALA A 189 -17.10 14.69 1.43
CA ALA A 189 -17.10 13.32 1.94
C ALA A 189 -16.53 13.27 3.37
N PHE A 190 -15.42 13.96 3.63
CA PHE A 190 -14.88 14.08 4.99
C PHE A 190 -15.86 14.72 5.98
N ILE A 191 -16.61 15.73 5.57
CA ILE A 191 -17.64 16.34 6.42
C ILE A 191 -18.81 15.36 6.65
N LYS A 192 -19.21 14.62 5.63
CA LYS A 192 -20.36 13.70 5.69
C LYS A 192 -20.12 12.47 6.57
N TYR A 193 -18.92 11.85 6.45
CA TYR A 193 -18.66 10.53 7.04
C TYR A 193 -17.86 10.56 8.35
N ASN A 194 -17.57 11.74 8.91
CA ASN A 194 -16.87 11.87 10.18
C ASN A 194 -17.76 12.43 11.29
N THR A 195 -17.58 11.93 12.50
CA THR A 195 -18.29 12.40 13.70
C THR A 195 -17.68 13.68 14.28
N SER A 196 -16.45 14.01 13.87
CA SER A 196 -15.76 15.27 14.15
C SER A 196 -14.98 15.70 12.90
N LEU A 197 -14.70 16.99 12.73
CA LEU A 197 -13.96 17.49 11.57
C LEU A 197 -12.50 17.00 11.62
N PRO A 198 -12.05 16.18 10.64
CA PRO A 198 -10.69 15.72 10.60
C PRO A 198 -9.73 16.82 10.12
N VAL A 199 -8.44 16.64 10.37
CA VAL A 199 -7.37 17.57 9.97
C VAL A 199 -7.33 17.86 8.46
N PHE A 200 -7.91 16.98 7.65
CA PHE A 200 -8.01 17.13 6.19
C PHE A 200 -9.02 18.21 5.77
N VAL A 201 -9.88 18.69 6.68
CA VAL A 201 -10.88 19.73 6.44
C VAL A 201 -10.49 21.01 7.13
N LYS A 202 -10.39 22.10 6.37
CA LYS A 202 -10.26 23.46 6.90
C LYS A 202 -11.33 24.39 6.30
N SER A 203 -11.58 25.56 6.92
CA SER A 203 -12.57 26.53 6.45
C SER A 203 -12.27 27.01 5.03
N ALA A 204 -11.03 27.43 4.77
CA ALA A 204 -10.55 27.76 3.44
C ALA A 204 -10.21 26.49 2.64
N GLU A 205 -10.08 26.62 1.33
CA GLU A 205 -9.52 25.54 0.49
C GLU A 205 -8.02 25.32 0.78
N TRP A 206 -7.59 24.08 0.61
CA TRP A 206 -6.18 23.74 0.58
C TRP A 206 -5.52 24.32 -0.67
N ARG A 207 -4.34 24.90 -0.50
CA ARG A 207 -3.54 25.46 -1.60
C ARG A 207 -2.20 24.76 -1.68
N PRO A 208 -1.64 24.62 -2.89
CA PRO A 208 -0.25 24.22 -3.03
C PRO A 208 0.66 25.09 -2.15
N GLY A 209 1.55 24.46 -1.38
CA GLY A 209 2.40 25.20 -0.43
C GLY A 209 1.88 25.27 1.00
N ASP A 210 0.63 24.91 1.25
CA ASP A 210 0.13 24.75 2.62
C ASP A 210 0.82 23.57 3.32
N THR A 211 0.93 23.64 4.64
CA THR A 211 1.50 22.57 5.46
C THR A 211 0.39 21.75 6.10
N LEU A 212 0.39 20.44 5.86
CA LEU A 212 -0.49 19.48 6.53
C LEU A 212 0.20 18.93 7.78
N ILE A 213 -0.35 19.22 8.96
CA ILE A 213 0.15 18.77 10.26
C ILE A 213 -0.87 17.81 10.87
N GLN A 214 -0.42 16.61 11.30
CA GLN A 214 -1.28 15.51 11.73
C GLN A 214 -0.94 15.08 13.18
N LYS A 215 -1.20 15.94 14.16
CA LYS A 215 -0.78 15.76 15.57
C LYS A 215 -1.38 14.50 16.22
N GLU A 216 -2.63 14.16 15.92
CA GLU A 216 -3.28 12.95 16.45
C GLU A 216 -2.63 11.69 15.87
N LEU A 217 -2.33 11.68 14.56
CA LEU A 217 -1.58 10.60 13.94
C LEU A 217 -0.17 10.47 14.56
N ALA A 218 0.52 11.58 14.81
CA ALA A 218 1.81 11.54 15.49
C ALA A 218 1.70 10.92 16.89
N ALA A 219 0.67 11.23 17.65
CA ALA A 219 0.42 10.62 18.97
C ALA A 219 0.18 9.10 18.85
N THR A 220 -0.56 8.67 17.84
CA THR A 220 -0.77 7.23 17.55
C THR A 220 0.55 6.55 17.18
N LEU A 221 1.34 7.13 16.28
CA LEU A 221 2.64 6.59 15.89
C LEU A 221 3.61 6.51 17.09
N LYS A 222 3.57 7.47 18.02
CA LYS A 222 4.34 7.40 19.27
C LYS A 222 3.90 6.23 20.16
N ARG A 223 2.59 5.98 20.30
CA ARG A 223 2.09 4.80 21.03
C ARG A 223 2.59 3.50 20.41
N ILE A 224 2.60 3.42 19.06
CA ILE A 224 3.15 2.27 18.34
C ILE A 224 4.66 2.14 18.56
N ARG A 225 5.42 3.24 18.55
CA ARG A 225 6.86 3.25 18.86
C ARG A 225 7.15 2.71 20.26
N ASP A 226 6.40 3.18 21.24
CA ASP A 226 6.68 2.94 22.65
C ASP A 226 6.16 1.58 23.15
N PHE A 227 5.03 1.10 22.59
CA PHE A 227 4.37 -0.14 23.02
C PHE A 227 4.34 -1.24 21.95
N GLY A 228 5.02 -1.03 20.81
CA GLY A 228 5.02 -1.98 19.70
C GLY A 228 3.62 -2.16 19.10
N GLN A 229 3.34 -3.38 18.62
CA GLN A 229 2.05 -3.74 18.03
C GLN A 229 0.87 -3.46 18.97
N LYS A 230 1.07 -3.63 20.28
CA LYS A 230 0.06 -3.33 21.29
C LYS A 230 -0.34 -1.86 21.35
N GLY A 231 0.57 -0.95 20.97
CA GLY A 231 0.25 0.48 20.86
C GLY A 231 -0.82 0.83 19.83
N PHE A 232 -1.17 -0.13 18.97
CA PHE A 232 -2.27 0.00 17.99
C PHE A 232 -3.47 -0.88 18.34
N TYR A 233 -3.24 -2.19 18.56
CA TYR A 233 -4.33 -3.18 18.73
C TYR A 233 -4.86 -3.30 20.15
N GLU A 234 -4.17 -2.71 21.11
CA GLU A 234 -4.56 -2.67 22.54
C GLU A 234 -4.47 -1.24 23.09
N GLY A 235 -4.92 -1.03 24.30
CA GLY A 235 -4.77 0.26 24.99
C GLY A 235 -5.57 1.40 24.36
N GLU A 236 -4.97 2.60 24.35
CA GLU A 236 -5.66 3.85 23.98
C GLU A 236 -6.09 3.86 22.51
N THR A 237 -5.22 3.46 21.57
CA THR A 237 -5.56 3.50 20.14
C THR A 237 -6.73 2.57 19.83
N ALA A 238 -6.73 1.35 20.37
CA ALA A 238 -7.83 0.41 20.19
C ALA A 238 -9.16 0.95 20.76
N LYS A 239 -9.11 1.60 21.93
CA LYS A 239 -10.29 2.25 22.52
C LYS A 239 -10.82 3.35 21.61
N LEU A 240 -9.95 4.23 21.08
CA LEU A 240 -10.35 5.30 20.18
C LEU A 240 -11.00 4.76 18.90
N ILE A 241 -10.48 3.64 18.33
CA ILE A 241 -11.11 2.97 17.18
C ILE A 241 -12.53 2.52 17.54
N VAL A 242 -12.70 1.80 18.64
CA VAL A 242 -14.01 1.25 19.03
C VAL A 242 -15.00 2.35 19.43
N GLU A 243 -14.53 3.43 20.03
CA GLU A 243 -15.36 4.60 20.32
C GLU A 243 -15.82 5.30 19.03
N GLU A 244 -14.95 5.41 18.04
CA GLU A 244 -15.30 5.93 16.72
C GLU A 244 -16.34 5.03 16.05
N MET A 245 -16.15 3.71 16.08
CA MET A 245 -17.15 2.75 15.57
C MET A 245 -18.52 2.94 16.26
N LYS A 246 -18.55 3.11 17.58
CA LYS A 246 -19.82 3.36 18.31
C LYS A 246 -20.49 4.66 17.88
N ARG A 247 -19.72 5.74 17.69
CA ARG A 247 -20.27 7.04 17.23
C ARG A 247 -20.86 6.95 15.83
N GLY A 248 -20.16 6.28 14.92
CA GLY A 248 -20.54 6.19 13.51
C GLY A 248 -21.31 4.93 13.11
N LYS A 249 -21.71 4.09 14.08
CA LYS A 249 -22.42 2.82 13.86
C LYS A 249 -21.62 1.79 13.03
N GLY A 250 -20.29 1.78 13.17
CA GLY A 250 -19.45 0.70 12.68
C GLY A 250 -19.43 -0.48 13.64
N ASN A 251 -18.73 -1.55 13.27
CA ASN A 251 -18.83 -2.84 13.97
C ASN A 251 -17.48 -3.45 14.42
N ILE A 252 -16.35 -2.76 14.25
CA ILE A 252 -15.06 -3.24 14.77
C ILE A 252 -15.06 -3.19 16.31
N SER A 253 -14.73 -4.31 16.95
CA SER A 253 -14.64 -4.47 18.40
C SER A 253 -13.20 -4.51 18.91
N LEU A 254 -13.02 -4.43 20.24
CA LEU A 254 -11.71 -4.63 20.88
C LEU A 254 -11.18 -6.04 20.66
N ASP A 255 -12.05 -7.05 20.61
CA ASP A 255 -11.66 -8.44 20.38
C ASP A 255 -11.21 -8.66 18.93
N ASP A 256 -11.86 -8.01 17.95
CA ASP A 256 -11.42 -8.03 16.55
C ASP A 256 -10.00 -7.48 16.42
N LEU A 257 -9.73 -6.33 17.03
CA LEU A 257 -8.40 -5.71 17.03
C LEU A 257 -7.36 -6.60 17.72
N LYS A 258 -7.64 -7.07 18.92
CA LYS A 258 -6.72 -7.90 19.72
C LYS A 258 -6.38 -9.23 19.03
N ASN A 259 -7.30 -9.81 18.31
CA ASN A 259 -7.13 -11.12 17.65
C ASN A 259 -6.55 -11.00 16.23
N TYR A 260 -6.36 -9.79 15.70
CA TYR A 260 -5.79 -9.62 14.37
C TYR A 260 -4.34 -10.08 14.31
N GLN A 261 -4.00 -10.87 13.28
CA GLN A 261 -2.65 -11.35 13.01
C GLN A 261 -2.36 -11.32 11.51
N ALA A 262 -1.17 -10.83 11.15
CA ALA A 262 -0.61 -10.99 9.81
C ALA A 262 -0.12 -12.43 9.63
N VAL A 263 -0.23 -12.95 8.40
CA VAL A 263 0.07 -14.36 8.09
C VAL A 263 1.21 -14.44 7.08
N GLU A 264 2.25 -15.22 7.39
CA GLU A 264 3.24 -15.60 6.38
C GLU A 264 2.68 -16.77 5.54
N ARG A 265 2.62 -16.59 4.21
CA ARG A 265 2.08 -17.58 3.28
C ARG A 265 3.16 -18.06 2.31
N PRO A 266 3.10 -19.29 1.78
CA PRO A 266 3.98 -19.74 0.69
C PRO A 266 3.72 -18.91 -0.57
N ALA A 267 4.73 -18.17 -1.05
CA ALA A 267 4.62 -17.36 -2.26
C ALA A 267 4.33 -18.21 -3.51
N ILE A 268 3.63 -17.63 -4.50
CA ILE A 268 3.55 -18.18 -5.85
C ILE A 268 4.90 -17.95 -6.51
N ALA A 269 5.54 -19.01 -6.99
CA ALA A 269 6.82 -18.93 -7.70
C ALA A 269 6.80 -19.78 -8.95
N PHE A 270 7.25 -19.21 -10.08
CA PHE A 270 7.33 -19.91 -11.37
C PHE A 270 8.47 -19.36 -12.22
N ASP A 271 8.91 -20.15 -13.18
CA ASP A 271 9.95 -19.74 -14.14
C ASP A 271 9.30 -19.16 -15.40
N TYR A 272 9.87 -18.07 -15.94
CA TYR A 272 9.46 -17.45 -17.20
C TYR A 272 10.68 -16.95 -17.95
N LYS A 273 10.95 -17.51 -19.15
CA LYS A 273 12.07 -17.11 -20.03
C LYS A 273 13.42 -16.98 -19.30
N GLY A 274 13.72 -17.90 -18.39
CA GLY A 274 14.99 -17.91 -17.62
C GLY A 274 14.97 -17.04 -16.35
N TYR A 275 13.89 -16.37 -16.04
CA TYR A 275 13.70 -15.63 -14.81
C TYR A 275 12.79 -16.37 -13.84
N LYS A 276 13.08 -16.30 -12.55
CA LYS A 276 12.16 -16.72 -11.51
C LYS A 276 11.23 -15.55 -11.13
N VAL A 277 9.95 -15.72 -11.34
CA VAL A 277 8.92 -14.76 -10.96
C VAL A 277 8.31 -15.19 -9.63
N ILE A 278 8.14 -14.25 -8.73
CA ILE A 278 7.62 -14.48 -7.39
C ILE A 278 6.45 -13.51 -7.17
N GLY A 279 5.29 -14.03 -6.81
CA GLY A 279 4.07 -13.25 -6.60
C GLY A 279 3.38 -13.59 -5.29
N MET A 280 2.48 -12.72 -4.87
CA MET A 280 1.64 -12.92 -3.67
C MET A 280 0.66 -14.07 -3.90
N PRO A 281 0.49 -14.99 -2.94
CA PRO A 281 -0.55 -16.02 -3.00
C PRO A 281 -1.91 -15.47 -2.56
N MET A 282 -2.96 -16.30 -2.62
CA MET A 282 -4.27 -15.97 -2.05
C MET A 282 -4.15 -15.47 -0.59
N PRO A 283 -4.99 -14.52 -0.17
CA PRO A 283 -6.18 -13.99 -0.86
C PRO A 283 -5.89 -13.06 -2.03
N SER A 284 -4.66 -12.60 -2.23
CA SER A 284 -4.30 -11.87 -3.46
C SER A 284 -4.31 -12.81 -4.67
N SER A 285 -5.16 -12.54 -5.64
CA SER A 285 -5.18 -13.26 -6.91
C SER A 285 -3.97 -12.95 -7.80
N GLY A 286 -3.29 -11.84 -7.56
CA GLY A 286 -2.28 -11.25 -8.47
C GLY A 286 -1.14 -12.20 -8.84
N GLY A 287 -0.60 -12.97 -7.89
CA GLY A 287 0.49 -13.92 -8.20
C GLY A 287 0.05 -15.05 -9.12
N LEU A 288 -1.14 -15.61 -8.89
CA LEU A 288 -1.68 -16.70 -9.72
C LEU A 288 -2.11 -16.20 -11.10
N LEU A 289 -2.78 -15.04 -11.17
CA LEU A 289 -3.14 -14.41 -12.45
C LEU A 289 -1.91 -14.09 -13.29
N MET A 290 -0.88 -13.51 -12.69
CA MET A 290 0.38 -13.23 -13.38
C MET A 290 1.03 -14.51 -13.91
N GLN A 291 1.03 -15.61 -13.13
CA GLN A 291 1.51 -16.90 -13.58
C GLN A 291 0.69 -17.40 -14.79
N GLN A 292 -0.64 -17.34 -14.72
CA GLN A 292 -1.51 -17.73 -15.84
C GLN A 292 -1.22 -16.92 -17.08
N MET A 293 -1.25 -15.59 -17.00
CA MET A 293 -1.03 -14.70 -18.14
C MET A 293 0.34 -14.91 -18.77
N MET A 294 1.41 -14.91 -17.96
CA MET A 294 2.76 -15.10 -18.47
C MET A 294 2.96 -16.47 -19.11
N LYS A 295 2.39 -17.53 -18.54
CA LYS A 295 2.48 -18.88 -19.11
C LYS A 295 1.62 -19.05 -20.37
N MET A 296 0.47 -18.39 -20.49
CA MET A 296 -0.34 -18.37 -21.72
C MET A 296 0.36 -17.67 -22.91
N ILE A 297 1.24 -16.69 -22.64
CA ILE A 297 1.98 -15.97 -23.70
C ILE A 297 3.37 -16.55 -23.97
N GLU A 298 3.91 -17.45 -23.13
CA GLU A 298 5.32 -17.88 -23.13
C GLU A 298 5.76 -18.42 -24.50
N ASP A 299 4.94 -19.26 -25.13
CA ASP A 299 5.21 -19.87 -26.43
C ASP A 299 4.71 -19.06 -27.64
N ARG A 300 4.18 -17.84 -27.42
CA ARG A 300 3.56 -17.02 -28.46
C ARG A 300 4.44 -15.91 -29.00
N ASN A 301 5.73 -15.88 -28.59
CA ASN A 301 6.75 -14.93 -29.08
C ASN A 301 6.27 -13.48 -29.07
N ILE A 302 5.67 -13.01 -27.96
CA ILE A 302 5.13 -11.64 -27.85
C ILE A 302 6.19 -10.56 -28.17
N ASP A 303 7.46 -10.84 -27.91
CA ASP A 303 8.59 -10.01 -28.26
C ASP A 303 8.74 -9.75 -29.76
N LYS A 304 8.30 -10.68 -30.61
CA LYS A 304 8.32 -10.55 -32.07
C LYS A 304 7.12 -9.80 -32.64
N LEU A 305 6.07 -9.60 -31.84
CA LEU A 305 4.87 -8.87 -32.27
C LEU A 305 5.05 -7.35 -32.30
N GLY A 306 6.12 -6.84 -31.69
CA GLY A 306 6.41 -5.41 -31.53
C GLY A 306 5.67 -4.78 -30.35
N PHE A 307 6.25 -3.67 -29.85
CA PHE A 307 5.71 -2.95 -28.69
C PHE A 307 4.42 -2.21 -29.03
N HIS A 308 3.35 -2.46 -28.29
CA HIS A 308 2.02 -1.86 -28.44
C HIS A 308 1.42 -1.93 -29.86
N THR A 309 1.78 -2.95 -30.64
CA THR A 309 1.09 -3.22 -31.90
C THR A 309 -0.31 -3.81 -31.65
N PRO A 310 -1.25 -3.72 -32.59
CA PRO A 310 -2.55 -4.40 -32.45
C PRO A 310 -2.45 -5.89 -32.12
N ALA A 311 -1.44 -6.58 -32.65
CA ALA A 311 -1.23 -8.00 -32.38
C ALA A 311 -0.76 -8.27 -30.94
N SER A 312 0.20 -7.47 -30.40
CA SER A 312 0.66 -7.64 -29.02
C SER A 312 -0.41 -7.23 -28.04
N VAL A 313 -1.14 -6.13 -28.31
CA VAL A 313 -2.26 -5.67 -27.45
C VAL A 313 -3.40 -6.70 -27.44
N GLN A 314 -3.78 -7.24 -28.61
CA GLN A 314 -4.79 -8.30 -28.68
C GLN A 314 -4.39 -9.50 -27.82
N LEU A 315 -3.15 -9.99 -27.96
CA LEU A 315 -2.68 -11.14 -27.18
C LEU A 315 -2.76 -10.87 -25.67
N MET A 316 -2.34 -9.68 -25.22
CA MET A 316 -2.43 -9.28 -23.81
C MET A 316 -3.87 -9.28 -23.31
N ILE A 317 -4.78 -8.62 -24.03
CA ILE A 317 -6.21 -8.57 -23.67
C ILE A 317 -6.81 -9.98 -23.60
N GLU A 318 -6.51 -10.85 -24.58
CA GLU A 318 -7.08 -12.19 -24.61
C GLU A 318 -6.63 -13.08 -23.46
N VAL A 319 -5.36 -12.98 -23.01
CA VAL A 319 -4.89 -13.74 -21.86
C VAL A 319 -5.44 -13.16 -20.53
N GLU A 320 -5.50 -11.82 -20.41
CA GLU A 320 -6.11 -11.15 -19.25
C GLU A 320 -7.56 -11.59 -19.07
N ARG A 321 -8.38 -11.48 -20.09
CA ARG A 321 -9.80 -11.84 -20.03
C ARG A 321 -10.03 -13.28 -19.57
N ARG A 322 -9.21 -14.23 -20.04
CA ARG A 322 -9.29 -15.63 -19.62
C ARG A 322 -8.85 -15.85 -18.19
N ALA A 323 -7.77 -15.19 -17.78
CA ALA A 323 -7.26 -15.27 -16.41
C ALA A 323 -8.26 -14.66 -15.40
N TYR A 324 -8.88 -13.52 -15.75
CA TYR A 324 -9.90 -12.88 -14.92
C TYR A 324 -11.22 -13.64 -14.89
N ALA A 325 -11.59 -14.34 -15.96
CA ALA A 325 -12.73 -15.26 -15.93
C ALA A 325 -12.48 -16.41 -14.92
N ASP A 326 -11.26 -16.96 -14.89
CA ASP A 326 -10.86 -17.96 -13.90
C ASP A 326 -10.85 -17.38 -12.47
N ARG A 327 -10.43 -16.12 -12.31
CA ARG A 327 -10.45 -15.44 -11.02
C ARG A 327 -11.87 -15.36 -10.45
N ALA A 328 -12.82 -14.92 -11.24
CA ALA A 328 -14.19 -14.72 -10.80
C ALA A 328 -14.86 -16.02 -10.31
N GLU A 329 -14.50 -17.15 -10.88
CA GLU A 329 -15.11 -18.45 -10.55
C GLU A 329 -14.37 -19.22 -9.46
N PHE A 330 -13.02 -19.19 -9.49
CA PHE A 330 -12.20 -20.14 -8.74
C PHE A 330 -11.35 -19.53 -7.63
N MET A 331 -11.19 -18.18 -7.60
CA MET A 331 -10.28 -17.53 -6.66
C MET A 331 -11.04 -16.78 -5.58
N GLY A 332 -10.48 -16.80 -4.38
CA GLY A 332 -11.03 -16.15 -3.20
C GLY A 332 -10.10 -16.35 -2.01
N ASP A 333 -10.51 -15.95 -0.83
CA ASP A 333 -9.70 -16.17 0.38
C ASP A 333 -9.59 -17.68 0.68
N GLN A 334 -8.34 -18.18 0.57
CA GLN A 334 -8.03 -19.61 0.75
C GLN A 334 -8.30 -20.13 2.18
N ASP A 335 -8.48 -19.23 3.15
CA ASP A 335 -8.83 -19.60 4.52
C ASP A 335 -10.32 -19.99 4.63
N PHE A 336 -11.14 -19.61 3.61
CA PHE A 336 -12.59 -19.88 3.56
C PHE A 336 -13.00 -20.73 2.35
N VAL A 337 -12.28 -20.65 1.22
CA VAL A 337 -12.60 -21.37 -0.01
C VAL A 337 -11.41 -22.15 -0.55
N LYS A 338 -11.67 -23.31 -1.16
CA LYS A 338 -10.63 -24.14 -1.76
C LYS A 338 -10.31 -23.66 -3.17
N VAL A 339 -9.22 -22.87 -3.31
CA VAL A 339 -8.72 -22.43 -4.61
C VAL A 339 -7.89 -23.55 -5.27
N PRO A 340 -8.23 -24.00 -6.50
CA PRO A 340 -7.51 -25.10 -7.18
C PRO A 340 -6.21 -24.63 -7.86
N VAL A 341 -5.29 -24.03 -7.11
CA VAL A 341 -4.05 -23.38 -7.61
C VAL A 341 -3.27 -24.30 -8.55
N LYS A 342 -3.09 -25.58 -8.20
CA LYS A 342 -2.35 -26.55 -9.02
C LYS A 342 -2.95 -26.75 -10.41
N THR A 343 -4.28 -26.78 -10.50
CA THR A 343 -5.00 -26.92 -11.78
C THR A 343 -4.86 -25.65 -12.59
N LEU A 344 -5.17 -24.51 -11.99
CA LEU A 344 -5.17 -23.20 -12.62
C LEU A 344 -3.79 -22.77 -13.14
N SER A 345 -2.71 -23.28 -12.54
CA SER A 345 -1.33 -23.00 -12.96
C SER A 345 -0.72 -24.08 -13.84
N SER A 346 -1.44 -25.18 -14.13
CA SER A 346 -0.89 -26.28 -14.92
C SER A 346 -0.81 -25.92 -16.41
N GLN A 347 0.31 -26.30 -17.06
CA GLN A 347 0.53 -26.01 -18.48
C GLN A 347 -0.59 -26.57 -19.36
N LYS A 348 -1.09 -27.79 -19.06
CA LYS A 348 -2.21 -28.40 -19.78
C LYS A 348 -3.46 -27.52 -19.75
N TYR A 349 -3.82 -27.00 -18.55
CA TYR A 349 -4.97 -26.13 -18.38
C TYR A 349 -4.79 -24.82 -19.16
N LEU A 350 -3.65 -24.17 -19.01
CA LEU A 350 -3.36 -22.89 -19.66
C LEU A 350 -3.30 -22.98 -21.18
N HIS A 351 -2.80 -24.10 -21.72
CA HIS A 351 -2.86 -24.38 -23.16
C HIS A 351 -4.31 -24.52 -23.65
N GLU A 352 -5.14 -25.26 -22.92
CA GLU A 352 -6.57 -25.41 -23.23
C GLU A 352 -7.32 -24.07 -23.19
N ARG A 353 -6.98 -23.18 -22.24
CA ARG A 353 -7.56 -21.83 -22.16
C ARG A 353 -7.29 -20.96 -23.38
N MET A 354 -6.24 -21.25 -24.12
CA MET A 354 -5.80 -20.46 -25.30
C MET A 354 -6.04 -21.16 -26.64
N LYS A 355 -6.74 -22.31 -26.67
CA LYS A 355 -6.91 -23.06 -27.91
C LYS A 355 -7.82 -22.37 -28.94
N ASP A 356 -8.74 -21.53 -28.50
CA ASP A 356 -9.68 -20.77 -29.32
C ASP A 356 -9.16 -19.38 -29.71
N PHE A 357 -7.95 -19.00 -29.27
CA PHE A 357 -7.33 -17.73 -29.64
C PHE A 357 -6.97 -17.70 -31.14
N ILE A 358 -7.51 -16.71 -31.85
CA ILE A 358 -7.23 -16.48 -33.28
C ILE A 358 -6.58 -15.10 -33.44
N PRO A 359 -5.33 -15.00 -33.95
CA PRO A 359 -4.72 -13.71 -34.23
C PRO A 359 -5.56 -12.86 -35.17
N GLY A 360 -5.72 -11.58 -34.87
CA GLY A 360 -6.51 -10.62 -35.65
C GLY A 360 -8.04 -10.72 -35.47
N LYS A 361 -8.53 -11.63 -34.61
CA LYS A 361 -9.95 -11.78 -34.31
C LYS A 361 -10.20 -11.73 -32.82
N ALA A 362 -11.00 -10.76 -32.34
CA ALA A 362 -11.41 -10.70 -30.94
C ALA A 362 -12.34 -11.87 -30.58
N THR A 363 -12.11 -12.51 -29.44
CA THR A 363 -13.02 -13.51 -28.91
C THR A 363 -14.22 -12.80 -28.28
N PRO A 364 -15.48 -13.14 -28.60
CA PRO A 364 -16.66 -12.56 -27.94
C PRO A 364 -16.66 -12.81 -26.44
N SER A 365 -17.13 -11.84 -25.65
CA SER A 365 -17.08 -11.92 -24.17
C SER A 365 -17.95 -13.05 -23.59
N ASP A 366 -19.07 -13.35 -24.26
CA ASP A 366 -20.03 -14.39 -23.87
C ASP A 366 -19.50 -15.82 -24.03
N VAL A 367 -18.46 -16.03 -24.85
CA VAL A 367 -17.80 -17.36 -24.98
C VAL A 367 -16.58 -17.54 -24.08
N ILE A 368 -16.10 -16.46 -23.43
CA ILE A 368 -15.03 -16.56 -22.44
C ILE A 368 -15.68 -16.85 -21.07
N THR A 369 -15.98 -18.10 -20.83
CA THR A 369 -16.49 -18.59 -19.55
C THR A 369 -15.37 -19.13 -18.66
N PRO A 370 -15.51 -19.16 -17.32
CA PRO A 370 -16.64 -18.70 -16.54
C PRO A 370 -16.48 -17.23 -16.11
N GLY A 371 -17.58 -16.52 -15.88
CA GLY A 371 -17.73 -15.43 -14.97
C GLY A 371 -17.93 -14.02 -15.51
N ASN A 372 -18.92 -13.35 -14.94
CA ASN A 372 -19.07 -11.89 -14.98
C ASN A 372 -18.07 -11.28 -14.01
N ILE A 373 -17.29 -10.30 -14.49
CA ILE A 373 -16.30 -9.57 -13.70
C ILE A 373 -16.98 -8.35 -13.08
N ASN A 374 -16.92 -8.24 -11.75
CA ASN A 374 -17.07 -6.95 -11.09
C ASN A 374 -15.71 -6.22 -11.16
N PRO A 375 -15.64 -4.94 -11.55
CA PRO A 375 -14.38 -4.21 -11.57
C PRO A 375 -13.85 -4.02 -10.15
N GLU A 376 -12.60 -4.42 -9.90
CA GLU A 376 -11.88 -4.07 -8.68
C GLU A 376 -11.60 -2.56 -8.64
N SER A 377 -11.65 -1.97 -7.44
CA SER A 377 -11.21 -0.60 -7.18
C SER A 377 -9.69 -0.48 -7.37
N GLU A 378 -9.21 0.51 -8.16
CA GLU A 378 -7.81 0.67 -8.53
C GLU A 378 -6.98 1.54 -7.57
N GLU A 379 -7.48 1.91 -6.39
CA GLU A 379 -6.82 2.86 -5.50
C GLU A 379 -5.91 2.18 -4.46
N THR A 380 -4.72 1.83 -4.91
CA THR A 380 -3.67 1.18 -4.13
C THR A 380 -2.37 1.97 -4.23
N THR A 381 -1.49 1.90 -3.23
CA THR A 381 -0.12 2.39 -3.36
C THR A 381 0.88 1.25 -3.27
N HIS A 382 1.96 1.38 -4.04
CA HIS A 382 3.01 0.39 -4.12
C HIS A 382 4.37 1.01 -3.79
N LEU A 383 5.24 0.23 -3.16
CA LEU A 383 6.64 0.58 -2.98
C LEU A 383 7.55 -0.61 -3.26
N SER A 384 8.73 -0.32 -3.76
CA SER A 384 9.78 -1.31 -4.01
C SER A 384 11.10 -0.82 -3.41
N VAL A 385 11.81 -1.72 -2.77
CA VAL A 385 13.10 -1.46 -2.13
C VAL A 385 14.11 -2.53 -2.51
N ALA A 386 15.32 -2.11 -2.88
CA ALA A 386 16.48 -2.99 -3.00
C ALA A 386 17.61 -2.44 -2.14
N ASP A 387 18.33 -3.31 -1.42
CA ASP A 387 19.50 -2.93 -0.65
C ASP A 387 20.81 -3.36 -1.32
N ALA A 388 21.92 -2.87 -0.80
CA ALA A 388 23.26 -3.19 -1.30
C ALA A 388 23.66 -4.67 -1.08
N PHE A 389 22.90 -5.42 -0.29
CA PHE A 389 23.17 -6.84 0.01
C PHE A 389 22.44 -7.79 -0.92
N GLY A 390 21.57 -7.29 -1.81
CA GLY A 390 20.76 -8.10 -2.72
C GLY A 390 19.42 -8.55 -2.13
N ASN A 391 18.96 -7.96 -1.02
CA ASN A 391 17.58 -8.15 -0.58
C ASN A 391 16.67 -7.22 -1.37
N VAL A 392 15.51 -7.72 -1.77
CA VAL A 392 14.46 -6.94 -2.42
C VAL A 392 13.14 -7.14 -1.70
N VAL A 393 12.39 -6.05 -1.55
CA VAL A 393 11.08 -6.03 -0.90
C VAL A 393 10.12 -5.24 -1.78
N SER A 394 8.95 -5.81 -2.02
CA SER A 394 7.84 -5.23 -2.78
C SER A 394 6.61 -5.24 -1.90
N VAL A 395 5.99 -4.09 -1.70
CA VAL A 395 4.83 -3.92 -0.82
C VAL A 395 3.72 -3.21 -1.58
N THR A 396 2.54 -3.79 -1.53
CA THR A 396 1.29 -3.13 -1.90
C THR A 396 0.51 -2.87 -0.63
N THR A 397 0.15 -1.62 -0.37
CA THR A 397 -0.66 -1.23 0.79
C THR A 397 -1.81 -0.34 0.33
N THR A 398 -2.95 -0.48 0.96
CA THR A 398 -4.19 0.15 0.50
C THR A 398 -5.12 0.49 1.66
N LEU A 399 -6.06 1.37 1.37
CA LEU A 399 -7.29 1.57 2.13
C LEU A 399 -8.51 1.01 1.36
N ASN A 400 -8.30 0.33 0.23
CA ASN A 400 -9.18 -0.04 -0.86
C ASN A 400 -9.51 1.19 -1.73
N GLY A 401 -10.53 1.98 -1.49
CA GLY A 401 -10.80 3.22 -2.24
C GLY A 401 -9.95 4.40 -1.79
N GLY A 402 -9.86 5.46 -2.60
CA GLY A 402 -9.15 6.69 -2.25
C GLY A 402 -9.66 7.30 -0.95
N TYR A 403 -8.77 7.43 0.04
CA TYR A 403 -9.08 7.76 1.45
C TYR A 403 -9.97 6.73 2.17
N GLY A 404 -10.01 5.49 1.67
CA GLY A 404 -10.78 4.39 2.25
C GLY A 404 -12.26 4.73 2.47
N SER A 405 -12.79 4.41 3.64
CA SER A 405 -14.17 4.73 4.05
C SER A 405 -14.45 6.23 4.27
N LYS A 406 -13.47 7.11 4.07
CA LYS A 406 -13.48 8.56 4.37
C LYS A 406 -13.59 8.86 5.86
N THR A 407 -13.57 7.84 6.73
CA THR A 407 -13.68 7.97 8.18
C THR A 407 -12.28 8.11 8.80
N VAL A 408 -12.08 9.12 9.62
CA VAL A 408 -10.90 9.32 10.45
C VAL A 408 -11.23 8.97 11.90
N VAL A 409 -10.40 8.17 12.54
CA VAL A 409 -10.55 7.86 13.97
C VAL A 409 -10.22 9.11 14.78
N ALA A 410 -11.24 9.72 15.37
CA ALA A 410 -11.08 10.93 16.17
C ALA A 410 -10.18 10.68 17.38
N GLY A 411 -9.23 11.59 17.62
CA GLY A 411 -8.19 11.45 18.65
C GLY A 411 -7.04 10.52 18.30
N ALA A 412 -7.18 9.69 17.25
CA ALA A 412 -6.11 8.85 16.73
C ALA A 412 -5.55 9.34 15.38
N GLY A 413 -6.35 10.06 14.58
CA GLY A 413 -5.91 10.86 13.44
C GLY A 413 -5.57 10.08 12.17
N PHE A 414 -5.96 8.82 12.03
CA PHE A 414 -5.74 8.04 10.80
C PHE A 414 -7.05 7.62 10.15
N LEU A 415 -6.99 7.45 8.83
CA LEU A 415 -8.10 6.98 8.00
C LEU A 415 -8.30 5.47 8.14
N LEU A 416 -9.56 5.05 8.10
CA LEU A 416 -9.97 3.65 8.02
C LEU A 416 -10.22 3.24 6.57
N ASN A 417 -9.97 1.97 6.29
CA ASN A 417 -10.22 1.34 5.00
C ASN A 417 -11.74 1.19 4.71
N ASN A 418 -12.06 0.87 3.46
CA ASN A 418 -13.40 0.41 3.05
C ASN A 418 -13.34 -0.97 2.38
N GLU A 419 -12.54 -1.86 2.94
CA GLU A 419 -12.27 -3.20 2.41
C GLU A 419 -13.49 -4.13 2.50
N MET A 420 -14.51 -3.77 3.28
CA MET A 420 -15.75 -4.53 3.36
C MET A 420 -16.61 -4.47 2.08
N ASP A 421 -16.21 -3.63 1.10
CA ASP A 421 -16.85 -3.53 -0.22
C ASP A 421 -16.35 -4.61 -1.20
N ASP A 422 -15.22 -5.24 -0.91
CA ASP A 422 -14.48 -6.17 -1.77
C ASP A 422 -14.98 -7.63 -1.65
#